data_46cee2a47e5c036b90125cabe52dc829
#
_entry.id   46cee2a47e5c036b90125cabe52dc829
#
_cell.length_a   1.000
_cell.length_b   1.000
_cell.length_c   1.000
_cell.angle_alpha   90.00
_cell.angle_beta   90.00
_cell.angle_gamma   90.00
#
_symmetry.space_group_name_H-M   'P 1'
#
loop_
_entity.id
_entity.type
_entity.pdbx_description
1 polymer ?
#
loop_
_entity_poly.entity_id
_entity_poly.type
_entity_poly.pdbx_seq_one_letter_code
_entity_poly.pdbx_strand_id
1 'polypeptide(L)'
;MPDEKLAVIGLGYVGLPLALRFAQAGCSVVGLDIDPAKVQKLKQGQSYIKHIHADAIRSALQTGRFDPSTEFSRVAEVQAVLICVPTPLTRHREPDLSYVLNTGTTVAQHLKPGQLIVLESTTYPGTTDTELRDVLETRSGLKAGTDFNLAFSPEREDPGNTAVDPSAVPKLVGGLTPACTKRTCALYRHAFKTVVPVSSCRVAEAAKLLENIFRSVNIALVNELKLVYEAMGIDIWEVIEAAKTKPFGFMPFYPGPGLGGHCIPIDPFYLTWKAREVGKDTRFIELAGQINTAMPEYVLQKVIAALNARRKPLNGSKVLVLGLAYKPNVDDDRESPAYELMDLLHARGADVAYYDPYIPVIRPTREHSHWAGKKSVQWNRKTISQFDVIVIVTHHKAVNYRQLAQWADCIVDTRNAMAGVKTRPGQLWKA
;
A
#
# COMPACT_ATOMS: atom_id res chain seq x y z
N MET A 1 -20.19 -12.69 -25.64
CA MET A 1 -19.10 -12.32 -24.72
C MET A 1 -18.53 -11.01 -25.23
N PRO A 2 -18.07 -10.09 -24.39
CA PRO A 2 -17.50 -8.86 -24.88
C PRO A 2 -16.23 -9.16 -25.68
N ASP A 3 -16.18 -8.68 -26.90
CA ASP A 3 -15.00 -8.78 -27.78
C ASP A 3 -14.04 -7.61 -27.51
N GLU A 4 -13.89 -7.23 -26.24
CA GLU A 4 -13.07 -6.09 -25.78
C GLU A 4 -11.63 -6.57 -25.57
N LYS A 5 -10.70 -5.99 -26.32
CA LYS A 5 -9.26 -6.22 -26.14
C LYS A 5 -8.65 -5.00 -25.45
N LEU A 6 -7.94 -5.20 -24.33
CA LEU A 6 -7.33 -4.13 -23.57
C LEU A 6 -5.89 -4.45 -23.18
N ALA A 7 -5.08 -3.43 -22.96
CA ALA A 7 -3.76 -3.54 -22.36
C ALA A 7 -3.79 -3.04 -20.92
N VAL A 8 -3.08 -3.75 -20.03
CA VAL A 8 -2.78 -3.28 -18.67
C VAL A 8 -1.28 -3.11 -18.55
N ILE A 9 -0.84 -1.88 -18.29
CA ILE A 9 0.56 -1.50 -18.18
C ILE A 9 0.97 -1.40 -16.70
N GLY A 10 2.02 -2.14 -16.33
CA GLY A 10 2.49 -2.28 -14.96
C GLY A 10 1.80 -3.44 -14.25
N LEU A 11 2.43 -4.62 -14.27
CA LEU A 11 1.89 -5.86 -13.71
C LEU A 11 2.31 -6.04 -12.24
N GLY A 12 2.16 -4.97 -11.45
CA GLY A 12 2.38 -4.97 -10.01
C GLY A 12 1.14 -5.38 -9.21
N TYR A 13 1.10 -4.93 -7.94
CA TYR A 13 0.03 -5.23 -6.98
C TYR A 13 -1.35 -4.69 -7.40
N VAL A 14 -1.42 -3.74 -8.32
CA VAL A 14 -2.65 -3.18 -8.90
C VAL A 14 -2.94 -3.80 -10.26
N GLY A 15 -2.00 -3.71 -11.20
CA GLY A 15 -2.28 -4.05 -12.59
C GLY A 15 -2.44 -5.55 -12.83
N LEU A 16 -1.69 -6.43 -12.16
CA LEU A 16 -1.86 -7.87 -12.36
C LEU A 16 -3.23 -8.38 -11.89
N PRO A 17 -3.74 -8.04 -10.67
CA PRO A 17 -5.10 -8.39 -10.27
C PRO A 17 -6.16 -7.85 -11.24
N LEU A 18 -6.01 -6.59 -11.68
CA LEU A 18 -6.91 -5.95 -12.62
C LEU A 18 -6.94 -6.68 -13.98
N ALA A 19 -5.77 -7.02 -14.50
CA ALA A 19 -5.63 -7.78 -15.75
C ALA A 19 -6.33 -9.15 -15.70
N LEU A 20 -6.11 -9.87 -14.59
CA LEU A 20 -6.73 -11.19 -14.38
C LEU A 20 -8.25 -11.07 -14.21
N ARG A 21 -8.74 -10.02 -13.56
CA ARG A 21 -10.18 -9.77 -13.42
C ARG A 21 -10.86 -9.51 -14.75
N PHE A 22 -10.29 -8.70 -15.64
CA PHE A 22 -10.80 -8.50 -17.00
C PHE A 22 -10.75 -9.78 -17.81
N ALA A 23 -9.67 -10.56 -17.69
CA ALA A 23 -9.56 -11.86 -18.36
C ALA A 23 -10.65 -12.84 -17.88
N GLN A 24 -10.93 -12.92 -16.59
CA GLN A 24 -12.02 -13.72 -16.02
C GLN A 24 -13.40 -13.25 -16.49
N ALA A 25 -13.57 -11.95 -16.71
CA ALA A 25 -14.78 -11.36 -17.27
C ALA A 25 -14.97 -11.60 -18.76
N GLY A 26 -14.01 -12.30 -19.42
CA GLY A 26 -14.07 -12.68 -20.84
C GLY A 26 -13.42 -11.69 -21.79
N CYS A 27 -12.78 -10.62 -21.29
CA CYS A 27 -12.01 -9.71 -22.14
C CYS A 27 -10.66 -10.33 -22.53
N SER A 28 -10.11 -9.90 -23.67
CA SER A 28 -8.75 -10.26 -24.10
C SER A 28 -7.76 -9.21 -23.54
N VAL A 29 -6.80 -9.63 -22.72
CA VAL A 29 -5.91 -8.73 -21.97
C VAL A 29 -4.46 -8.95 -22.40
N VAL A 30 -3.81 -7.89 -22.87
CA VAL A 30 -2.35 -7.82 -23.03
C VAL A 30 -1.76 -7.20 -21.75
N GLY A 31 -1.01 -7.99 -21.00
CA GLY A 31 -0.31 -7.49 -19.82
C GLY A 31 1.07 -6.94 -20.20
N LEU A 32 1.33 -5.66 -19.99
CA LEU A 32 2.59 -5.02 -20.36
C LEU A 32 3.40 -4.65 -19.10
N ASP A 33 4.65 -5.10 -19.03
CA ASP A 33 5.61 -4.69 -17.99
C ASP A 33 7.00 -4.53 -18.58
N ILE A 34 7.77 -3.58 -18.08
CA ILE A 34 9.16 -3.35 -18.50
C ILE A 34 10.13 -4.42 -17.98
N ASP A 35 9.74 -5.18 -16.95
CA ASP A 35 10.57 -6.20 -16.31
C ASP A 35 10.37 -7.56 -17.02
N PRO A 36 11.36 -8.02 -17.82
CA PRO A 36 11.25 -9.28 -18.52
C PRO A 36 11.17 -10.49 -17.57
N ALA A 37 11.72 -10.40 -16.37
CA ALA A 37 11.66 -11.50 -15.40
C ALA A 37 10.23 -11.71 -14.88
N LYS A 38 9.47 -10.64 -14.64
CA LYS A 38 8.05 -10.74 -14.29
C LYS A 38 7.24 -11.35 -15.43
N VAL A 39 7.43 -10.85 -16.67
CA VAL A 39 6.74 -11.35 -17.85
C VAL A 39 7.02 -12.83 -18.05
N GLN A 40 8.27 -13.26 -17.91
CA GLN A 40 8.64 -14.67 -18.04
C GLN A 40 7.96 -15.55 -16.99
N LYS A 41 7.93 -15.15 -15.73
CA LYS A 41 7.21 -15.88 -14.67
C LYS A 41 5.72 -16.01 -14.99
N LEU A 42 5.08 -14.92 -15.44
CA LEU A 42 3.66 -14.95 -15.81
C LEU A 42 3.42 -15.91 -17.00
N LYS A 43 4.26 -15.90 -18.04
CA LYS A 43 4.19 -16.86 -19.17
C LYS A 43 4.30 -18.31 -18.70
N GLN A 44 5.02 -18.57 -17.60
CA GLN A 44 5.15 -19.89 -16.99
C GLN A 44 3.99 -20.23 -16.04
N GLY A 45 2.99 -19.35 -15.90
CA GLY A 45 1.88 -19.53 -14.97
C GLY A 45 2.28 -19.41 -13.49
N GLN A 46 3.37 -18.70 -13.21
CA GLN A 46 3.91 -18.49 -11.87
C GLN A 46 3.52 -17.11 -11.34
N SER A 47 3.13 -17.04 -10.06
CA SER A 47 2.90 -15.78 -9.36
C SER A 47 4.17 -15.31 -8.65
N TYR A 48 4.37 -14.00 -8.62
CA TYR A 48 5.35 -13.32 -7.76
C TYR A 48 4.69 -12.44 -6.71
N ILE A 49 3.34 -12.49 -6.62
CA ILE A 49 2.52 -11.79 -5.63
C ILE A 49 1.78 -12.85 -4.83
N LYS A 50 2.01 -12.92 -3.51
CA LYS A 50 1.54 -14.01 -2.65
C LYS A 50 0.03 -14.21 -2.66
N HIS A 51 -0.76 -13.13 -2.64
CA HIS A 51 -2.21 -13.22 -2.62
C HIS A 51 -2.84 -13.50 -3.99
N ILE A 52 -2.04 -13.58 -5.06
CA ILE A 52 -2.48 -14.00 -6.38
C ILE A 52 -2.07 -15.45 -6.59
N HIS A 53 -3.05 -16.33 -6.63
CA HIS A 53 -2.82 -17.75 -6.85
C HIS A 53 -2.35 -18.03 -8.29
N ALA A 54 -1.34 -18.89 -8.44
CA ALA A 54 -0.82 -19.29 -9.74
C ALA A 54 -1.90 -19.93 -10.64
N ASP A 55 -2.93 -20.54 -10.04
CA ASP A 55 -4.06 -21.13 -10.78
C ASP A 55 -4.86 -20.07 -11.55
N ALA A 56 -5.04 -18.87 -10.98
CA ALA A 56 -5.73 -17.79 -11.70
C ALA A 56 -4.94 -17.34 -12.94
N ILE A 57 -3.61 -17.28 -12.82
CA ILE A 57 -2.74 -16.93 -13.95
C ILE A 57 -2.79 -18.04 -15.01
N ARG A 58 -2.63 -19.30 -14.60
CA ARG A 58 -2.68 -20.47 -15.52
C ARG A 58 -4.01 -20.54 -16.27
N SER A 59 -5.12 -20.35 -15.56
CA SER A 59 -6.46 -20.35 -16.18
C SER A 59 -6.60 -19.24 -17.22
N ALA A 60 -6.14 -18.02 -16.92
CA ALA A 60 -6.19 -16.90 -17.85
C ALA A 60 -5.31 -17.12 -19.10
N LEU A 61 -4.13 -17.73 -18.94
CA LEU A 61 -3.26 -18.13 -20.06
C LEU A 61 -3.90 -19.24 -20.91
N GLN A 62 -4.42 -20.30 -20.28
CA GLN A 62 -5.03 -21.44 -20.99
C GLN A 62 -6.26 -21.05 -21.80
N THR A 63 -7.04 -20.09 -21.32
CA THR A 63 -8.19 -19.55 -22.07
C THR A 63 -7.79 -18.59 -23.19
N GLY A 64 -6.50 -18.26 -23.33
CA GLY A 64 -6.01 -17.25 -24.27
C GLY A 64 -6.47 -15.82 -23.97
N ARG A 65 -7.02 -15.58 -22.76
CA ARG A 65 -7.55 -14.28 -22.35
C ARG A 65 -6.51 -13.38 -21.71
N PHE A 66 -5.32 -13.88 -21.39
CA PHE A 66 -4.22 -13.09 -20.83
C PHE A 66 -2.92 -13.42 -21.56
N ASP A 67 -2.24 -12.37 -22.05
CA ASP A 67 -0.98 -12.51 -22.78
C ASP A 67 0.05 -11.49 -22.25
N PRO A 68 0.96 -11.89 -21.32
CA PRO A 68 1.98 -11.00 -20.79
C PRO A 68 3.12 -10.76 -21.78
N SER A 69 3.54 -9.49 -21.93
CA SER A 69 4.56 -9.07 -22.89
C SER A 69 5.40 -7.90 -22.40
N THR A 70 6.58 -7.73 -22.98
CA THR A 70 7.40 -6.51 -22.85
C THR A 70 7.29 -5.59 -24.06
N GLU A 71 6.49 -5.98 -25.07
CA GLU A 71 6.38 -5.28 -26.36
C GLU A 71 5.27 -4.21 -26.32
N PHE A 72 5.64 -2.96 -26.08
CA PHE A 72 4.70 -1.84 -25.98
C PHE A 72 4.04 -1.45 -27.30
N SER A 73 4.59 -1.86 -28.46
CA SER A 73 3.95 -1.72 -29.77
C SER A 73 2.55 -2.37 -29.82
N ARG A 74 2.29 -3.34 -28.96
CA ARG A 74 1.00 -4.01 -28.83
C ARG A 74 -0.13 -3.12 -28.30
N VAL A 75 0.19 -1.91 -27.82
CA VAL A 75 -0.80 -0.85 -27.55
C VAL A 75 -1.65 -0.56 -28.80
N ALA A 76 -1.06 -0.68 -29.99
CA ALA A 76 -1.79 -0.49 -31.25
C ALA A 76 -2.84 -1.56 -31.56
N GLU A 77 -2.86 -2.69 -30.84
CA GLU A 77 -3.76 -3.82 -31.07
C GLU A 77 -5.04 -3.79 -30.20
N VAL A 78 -5.15 -2.86 -29.24
CA VAL A 78 -6.18 -2.86 -28.20
C VAL A 78 -7.15 -1.69 -28.35
N GLN A 79 -8.35 -1.80 -27.77
CA GLN A 79 -9.33 -0.72 -27.71
C GLN A 79 -9.16 0.15 -26.45
N ALA A 80 -8.53 -0.38 -25.41
CA ALA A 80 -8.31 0.36 -24.15
C ALA A 80 -6.94 0.06 -23.56
N VAL A 81 -6.34 1.06 -22.91
CA VAL A 81 -5.07 0.97 -22.19
C VAL A 81 -5.27 1.45 -20.77
N LEU A 82 -4.98 0.60 -19.78
CA LEU A 82 -5.04 0.91 -18.36
C LEU A 82 -3.62 1.06 -17.82
N ILE A 83 -3.29 2.23 -17.26
CA ILE A 83 -1.94 2.57 -16.78
C ILE A 83 -1.90 2.40 -15.26
N CYS A 84 -1.17 1.39 -14.78
CA CYS A 84 -1.03 0.97 -13.38
C CYS A 84 0.44 1.03 -12.90
N VAL A 85 1.15 2.09 -13.24
CA VAL A 85 2.58 2.26 -12.92
C VAL A 85 2.77 2.90 -11.53
N PRO A 86 3.96 2.74 -10.91
CA PRO A 86 4.25 3.38 -9.62
C PRO A 86 4.20 4.91 -9.70
N THR A 87 3.80 5.53 -8.57
CA THR A 87 3.81 6.97 -8.36
C THR A 87 4.45 7.26 -6.99
N PRO A 88 5.79 7.19 -6.86
CA PRO A 88 6.47 7.46 -5.61
C PRO A 88 6.60 8.96 -5.32
N LEU A 89 7.05 9.31 -4.11
CA LEU A 89 7.55 10.64 -3.79
C LEU A 89 9.06 10.71 -4.03
N THR A 90 9.55 11.91 -4.34
CA THR A 90 10.97 12.23 -4.26
C THR A 90 11.44 12.29 -2.80
N ARG A 91 12.76 12.45 -2.55
CA ARG A 91 13.31 12.66 -1.20
C ARG A 91 12.77 13.92 -0.52
N HIS A 92 12.29 14.90 -1.30
CA HIS A 92 11.70 16.13 -0.80
C HIS A 92 10.18 16.07 -0.64
N ARG A 93 9.61 14.86 -0.70
CA ARG A 93 8.15 14.60 -0.61
C ARG A 93 7.35 15.27 -1.72
N GLU A 94 7.95 15.44 -2.90
CA GLU A 94 7.28 15.91 -4.10
C GLU A 94 6.80 14.73 -4.95
N PRO A 95 5.68 14.84 -5.68
CA PRO A 95 5.22 13.82 -6.60
C PRO A 95 6.24 13.48 -7.69
N ASP A 96 6.59 12.21 -7.85
CA ASP A 96 7.39 11.74 -8.98
C ASP A 96 6.48 11.09 -10.04
N LEU A 97 6.11 11.90 -11.03
CA LEU A 97 5.28 11.46 -12.16
C LEU A 97 6.09 10.82 -13.30
N SER A 98 7.40 10.66 -13.16
CA SER A 98 8.26 10.19 -14.25
C SER A 98 7.77 8.86 -14.87
N TYR A 99 7.31 7.91 -14.05
CA TYR A 99 6.77 6.65 -14.53
C TYR A 99 5.49 6.83 -15.36
N VAL A 100 4.59 7.71 -14.93
CA VAL A 100 3.33 8.01 -15.64
C VAL A 100 3.61 8.69 -16.97
N LEU A 101 4.47 9.74 -16.97
CA LEU A 101 4.79 10.53 -18.16
C LEU A 101 5.61 9.72 -19.18
N ASN A 102 6.58 8.91 -18.73
CA ASN A 102 7.34 8.02 -19.59
C ASN A 102 6.45 6.94 -20.22
N THR A 103 5.52 6.37 -19.44
CA THR A 103 4.51 5.44 -19.94
C THR A 103 3.59 6.13 -20.95
N GLY A 104 3.12 7.35 -20.65
CA GLY A 104 2.33 8.16 -21.57
C GLY A 104 3.06 8.42 -22.88
N THR A 105 4.37 8.75 -22.83
CA THR A 105 5.21 8.92 -23.99
C THR A 105 5.29 7.64 -24.85
N THR A 106 5.49 6.50 -24.22
CA THR A 106 5.56 5.20 -24.91
C THR A 106 4.22 4.82 -25.52
N VAL A 107 3.12 4.99 -24.79
CA VAL A 107 1.75 4.73 -25.28
C VAL A 107 1.44 5.62 -26.49
N ALA A 108 1.78 6.90 -26.42
CA ALA A 108 1.48 7.86 -27.49
C ALA A 108 2.11 7.49 -28.84
N GLN A 109 3.27 6.81 -28.84
CA GLN A 109 3.92 6.33 -30.09
C GLN A 109 3.09 5.31 -30.85
N HIS A 110 2.17 4.61 -30.16
CA HIS A 110 1.36 3.53 -30.70
C HIS A 110 -0.14 3.80 -30.61
N LEU A 111 -0.51 5.00 -30.10
CA LEU A 111 -1.91 5.40 -29.91
C LEU A 111 -2.64 5.54 -31.23
N LYS A 112 -3.85 5.01 -31.30
CA LYS A 112 -4.73 5.10 -32.46
C LYS A 112 -6.03 5.84 -32.15
N PRO A 113 -6.65 6.49 -33.14
CA PRO A 113 -7.97 7.06 -32.97
C PRO A 113 -8.99 6.05 -32.44
N GLY A 114 -9.91 6.51 -31.57
CA GLY A 114 -10.96 5.71 -30.96
C GLY A 114 -10.55 4.96 -29.69
N GLN A 115 -9.26 4.84 -29.39
CA GLN A 115 -8.80 4.15 -28.17
C GLN A 115 -9.21 4.88 -26.90
N LEU A 116 -9.28 4.14 -25.79
CA LEU A 116 -9.49 4.64 -24.44
C LEU A 116 -8.19 4.49 -23.64
N ILE A 117 -7.74 5.59 -23.03
CA ILE A 117 -6.63 5.60 -22.09
C ILE A 117 -7.19 5.89 -20.68
N VAL A 118 -6.87 5.05 -19.69
CA VAL A 118 -7.28 5.23 -18.31
C VAL A 118 -6.06 5.22 -17.42
N LEU A 119 -5.88 6.26 -16.62
CA LEU A 119 -4.91 6.27 -15.54
C LEU A 119 -5.55 5.66 -14.29
N GLU A 120 -4.91 4.61 -13.74
CA GLU A 120 -5.28 3.94 -12.49
C GLU A 120 -4.37 4.33 -11.32
N SER A 121 -3.14 4.76 -11.64
CA SER A 121 -2.15 5.15 -10.66
C SER A 121 -2.63 6.35 -9.84
N THR A 122 -2.46 6.30 -8.50
CA THR A 122 -2.83 7.42 -7.63
C THR A 122 -1.95 8.63 -7.90
N THR A 123 -2.60 9.78 -8.12
CA THR A 123 -1.96 11.06 -8.44
C THR A 123 -2.74 12.22 -7.81
N TYR A 124 -2.26 13.46 -7.96
CA TYR A 124 -3.01 14.64 -7.54
C TYR A 124 -4.06 15.05 -8.60
N PRO A 125 -5.12 15.77 -8.19
CA PRO A 125 -6.15 16.25 -9.09
C PRO A 125 -5.58 17.14 -10.19
N GLY A 126 -5.82 16.75 -11.43
CA GLY A 126 -5.32 17.42 -12.63
C GLY A 126 -4.30 16.62 -13.42
N THR A 127 -3.61 15.63 -12.82
CA THR A 127 -2.57 14.86 -13.52
C THR A 127 -3.08 14.24 -14.82
N THR A 128 -4.28 13.66 -14.80
CA THR A 128 -4.82 12.99 -16.00
C THR A 128 -5.19 13.99 -17.10
N ASP A 129 -5.85 15.09 -16.74
CA ASP A 129 -6.42 16.05 -17.70
C ASP A 129 -5.48 17.22 -18.02
N THR A 130 -4.26 17.24 -17.46
CA THR A 130 -3.17 18.14 -17.80
C THR A 130 -1.93 17.36 -18.21
N GLU A 131 -1.07 16.96 -17.30
CA GLU A 131 0.26 16.41 -17.56
C GLU A 131 0.22 15.18 -18.48
N LEU A 132 -0.62 14.18 -18.17
CA LEU A 132 -0.72 12.98 -19.01
C LEU A 132 -1.37 13.29 -20.36
N ARG A 133 -2.44 14.11 -20.38
CA ARG A 133 -3.08 14.55 -21.61
C ARG A 133 -2.10 15.25 -22.54
N ASP A 134 -1.32 16.21 -22.01
CA ASP A 134 -0.39 17.02 -22.80
C ASP A 134 0.72 16.15 -23.42
N VAL A 135 1.21 15.13 -22.69
CA VAL A 135 2.18 14.16 -23.23
C VAL A 135 1.54 13.32 -24.34
N LEU A 136 0.33 12.78 -24.11
CA LEU A 136 -0.36 11.97 -25.10
C LEU A 136 -0.66 12.76 -26.39
N GLU A 137 -1.21 13.96 -26.27
CA GLU A 137 -1.52 14.83 -27.42
C GLU A 137 -0.27 15.25 -28.17
N THR A 138 0.77 15.73 -27.47
CA THR A 138 2.00 16.23 -28.09
C THR A 138 2.75 15.13 -28.86
N ARG A 139 2.77 13.90 -28.32
CA ARG A 139 3.54 12.79 -28.89
C ARG A 139 2.79 12.01 -29.96
N SER A 140 1.47 11.93 -29.88
CA SER A 140 0.64 11.21 -30.88
C SER A 140 0.11 12.10 -31.98
N GLY A 141 -0.01 13.42 -31.75
CA GLY A 141 -0.71 14.35 -32.62
C GLY A 141 -2.24 14.24 -32.56
N LEU A 142 -2.80 13.35 -31.73
CA LEU A 142 -4.23 13.14 -31.54
C LEU A 142 -4.76 14.02 -30.40
N LYS A 143 -6.06 14.34 -30.42
CA LYS A 143 -6.72 15.18 -29.40
C LYS A 143 -7.58 14.33 -28.46
N ALA A 144 -7.30 14.45 -27.16
CA ALA A 144 -8.08 13.80 -26.10
C ALA A 144 -9.51 14.32 -26.05
N GLY A 145 -10.46 13.41 -25.89
CA GLY A 145 -11.88 13.70 -25.90
C GLY A 145 -12.50 13.85 -27.28
N THR A 146 -11.71 13.90 -28.32
CA THR A 146 -12.13 13.96 -29.75
C THR A 146 -11.65 12.74 -30.51
N ASP A 147 -10.32 12.58 -30.62
CA ASP A 147 -9.72 11.48 -31.38
C ASP A 147 -9.54 10.22 -30.54
N PHE A 148 -9.31 10.37 -29.23
CA PHE A 148 -9.26 9.26 -28.28
C PHE A 148 -9.93 9.64 -26.96
N ASN A 149 -10.30 8.63 -26.16
CA ASN A 149 -10.92 8.84 -24.86
C ASN A 149 -9.86 8.84 -23.77
N LEU A 150 -10.00 9.74 -22.78
CA LEU A 150 -9.12 9.84 -21.64
C LEU A 150 -9.92 9.86 -20.34
N ALA A 151 -9.52 9.07 -19.34
CA ALA A 151 -10.20 8.96 -18.06
C ALA A 151 -9.24 8.62 -16.93
N PHE A 152 -9.72 8.83 -15.70
CA PHE A 152 -9.10 8.36 -14.46
C PHE A 152 -10.05 7.40 -13.73
N SER A 153 -9.49 6.32 -13.18
CA SER A 153 -10.23 5.37 -12.37
C SER A 153 -9.32 4.81 -11.27
N PRO A 154 -9.46 5.24 -10.00
CA PRO A 154 -8.56 4.84 -8.94
C PRO A 154 -8.72 3.37 -8.57
N GLU A 155 -7.59 2.73 -8.18
CA GLU A 155 -7.62 1.48 -7.46
C GLU A 155 -8.06 1.70 -6.00
N ARG A 156 -9.03 0.91 -5.53
CA ARG A 156 -9.64 1.02 -4.19
C ARG A 156 -9.62 -0.29 -3.41
N GLU A 157 -8.95 -1.32 -3.92
CA GLU A 157 -8.80 -2.60 -3.22
C GLU A 157 -7.85 -2.47 -2.03
N ASP A 158 -8.09 -3.32 -1.02
CA ASP A 158 -7.20 -3.48 0.12
C ASP A 158 -6.53 -4.87 0.04
N PRO A 159 -5.32 -4.97 -0.56
CA PRO A 159 -4.65 -6.25 -0.75
C PRO A 159 -4.50 -7.03 0.56
N GLY A 160 -4.87 -8.33 0.52
CA GLY A 160 -4.83 -9.20 1.69
C GLY A 160 -6.04 -9.09 2.63
N ASN A 161 -7.00 -8.22 2.38
CA ASN A 161 -8.29 -8.20 3.07
C ASN A 161 -9.23 -9.24 2.45
N THR A 162 -9.39 -10.38 3.12
CA THR A 162 -10.25 -11.48 2.67
C THR A 162 -11.72 -11.30 3.06
N ALA A 163 -12.05 -10.27 3.84
CA ALA A 163 -13.41 -10.03 4.31
C ALA A 163 -14.30 -9.33 3.26
N VAL A 164 -13.71 -8.72 2.25
CA VAL A 164 -14.41 -8.00 1.20
C VAL A 164 -14.10 -8.65 -0.15
N ASP A 165 -15.14 -9.05 -0.88
CA ASP A 165 -15.00 -9.45 -2.30
C ASP A 165 -14.51 -8.24 -3.11
N PRO A 166 -13.31 -8.30 -3.72
CA PRO A 166 -12.79 -7.19 -4.48
C PRO A 166 -13.72 -6.72 -5.62
N SER A 167 -14.52 -7.63 -6.19
CA SER A 167 -15.49 -7.28 -7.25
C SER A 167 -16.70 -6.49 -6.73
N ALA A 168 -16.94 -6.52 -5.41
CA ALA A 168 -18.02 -5.76 -4.77
C ALA A 168 -17.62 -4.33 -4.41
N VAL A 169 -16.32 -3.99 -4.45
CA VAL A 169 -15.85 -2.62 -4.24
C VAL A 169 -16.27 -1.76 -5.44
N PRO A 170 -17.07 -0.69 -5.24
CA PRO A 170 -17.50 0.15 -6.35
C PRO A 170 -16.31 0.83 -7.04
N LYS A 171 -16.20 0.72 -8.34
CA LYS A 171 -15.17 1.36 -9.16
C LYS A 171 -15.57 2.78 -9.52
N LEU A 172 -14.77 3.79 -9.17
CA LEU A 172 -15.01 5.18 -9.58
C LEU A 172 -14.49 5.41 -11.00
N VAL A 173 -15.19 6.24 -11.76
CA VAL A 173 -14.79 6.60 -13.13
C VAL A 173 -15.05 8.08 -13.36
N GLY A 174 -14.00 8.84 -13.68
CA GLY A 174 -14.06 10.21 -14.14
C GLY A 174 -13.40 10.35 -15.52
N GLY A 175 -14.14 10.77 -16.52
CA GLY A 175 -13.61 11.03 -17.86
C GLY A 175 -13.30 12.49 -18.10
N LEU A 176 -12.44 12.76 -19.10
CA LEU A 176 -12.14 14.10 -19.58
C LEU A 176 -13.42 14.78 -20.16
N THR A 177 -14.27 14.00 -20.81
CA THR A 177 -15.58 14.43 -21.32
C THR A 177 -16.68 13.44 -20.89
N PRO A 178 -17.96 13.81 -20.99
CA PRO A 178 -19.06 12.86 -20.73
C PRO A 178 -18.99 11.60 -21.60
N ALA A 179 -18.52 11.72 -22.84
CA ALA A 179 -18.30 10.58 -23.74
C ALA A 179 -17.19 9.64 -23.22
N CYS A 180 -16.07 10.21 -22.74
CA CYS A 180 -15.00 9.46 -22.11
C CYS A 180 -15.50 8.73 -20.85
N THR A 181 -16.28 9.39 -20.00
CA THR A 181 -16.87 8.76 -18.82
C THR A 181 -17.76 7.60 -19.20
N LYS A 182 -18.65 7.78 -20.19
CA LYS A 182 -19.58 6.74 -20.67
C LYS A 182 -18.82 5.53 -21.22
N ARG A 183 -17.78 5.77 -22.06
CA ARG A 183 -16.94 4.70 -22.66
C ARG A 183 -16.19 3.92 -21.58
N THR A 184 -15.61 4.64 -20.61
CA THR A 184 -14.88 4.03 -19.49
C THR A 184 -15.80 3.20 -18.60
N CYS A 185 -16.98 3.74 -18.24
CA CYS A 185 -17.97 2.99 -17.47
C CYS A 185 -18.42 1.70 -18.19
N ALA A 186 -18.57 1.74 -19.51
CA ALA A 186 -18.93 0.55 -20.30
C ALA A 186 -17.84 -0.54 -20.18
N LEU A 187 -16.55 -0.16 -20.27
CA LEU A 187 -15.43 -1.09 -20.07
C LEU A 187 -15.46 -1.72 -18.68
N TYR A 188 -15.51 -0.91 -17.63
CA TYR A 188 -15.40 -1.42 -16.24
C TYR A 188 -16.58 -2.29 -15.82
N ARG A 189 -17.78 -2.09 -16.37
CA ARG A 189 -18.96 -2.95 -16.12
C ARG A 189 -18.76 -4.41 -16.52
N HIS A 190 -17.79 -4.74 -17.36
CA HIS A 190 -17.43 -6.13 -17.63
C HIS A 190 -16.84 -6.82 -16.40
N ALA A 191 -16.03 -6.09 -15.60
CA ALA A 191 -15.22 -6.66 -14.53
C ALA A 191 -15.68 -6.26 -13.11
N PHE A 192 -16.56 -5.26 -12.96
CA PHE A 192 -17.01 -4.74 -11.67
C PHE A 192 -18.53 -4.71 -11.58
N LYS A 193 -19.06 -5.14 -10.44
CA LYS A 193 -20.52 -5.16 -10.17
C LYS A 193 -21.11 -3.76 -10.13
N THR A 194 -20.36 -2.80 -9.58
CA THR A 194 -20.81 -1.42 -9.43
C THR A 194 -19.75 -0.47 -10.00
N VAL A 195 -20.17 0.38 -10.94
CA VAL A 195 -19.33 1.45 -11.50
C VAL A 195 -20.03 2.78 -11.24
N VAL A 196 -19.33 3.68 -10.55
CA VAL A 196 -19.84 4.98 -10.12
C VAL A 196 -19.18 6.08 -10.98
N PRO A 197 -19.92 6.68 -11.92
CA PRO A 197 -19.43 7.82 -12.67
C PRO A 197 -19.36 9.06 -11.78
N VAL A 198 -18.30 9.85 -11.97
CA VAL A 198 -18.16 11.19 -11.39
C VAL A 198 -17.95 12.23 -12.50
N SER A 199 -18.07 13.51 -12.17
CA SER A 199 -18.14 14.58 -13.17
C SER A 199 -16.85 14.83 -13.97
N SER A 200 -15.67 14.43 -13.44
CA SER A 200 -14.39 14.66 -14.11
C SER A 200 -13.28 13.73 -13.58
N CYS A 201 -12.14 13.67 -14.29
CA CYS A 201 -10.92 13.01 -13.80
C CYS A 201 -10.52 13.57 -12.44
N ARG A 202 -10.53 14.90 -12.27
CA ARG A 202 -10.12 15.58 -11.03
C ARG A 202 -10.95 15.17 -9.82
N VAL A 203 -12.25 14.97 -9.98
CA VAL A 203 -13.12 14.49 -8.89
C VAL A 203 -12.77 13.06 -8.51
N ALA A 204 -12.48 12.19 -9.48
CA ALA A 204 -12.10 10.82 -9.20
C ALA A 204 -10.71 10.72 -8.52
N GLU A 205 -9.75 11.55 -8.98
CA GLU A 205 -8.42 11.70 -8.35
C GLU A 205 -8.55 12.23 -6.91
N ALA A 206 -9.34 13.30 -6.70
CA ALA A 206 -9.56 13.88 -5.37
C ALA A 206 -10.25 12.89 -4.41
N ALA A 207 -11.21 12.10 -4.89
CA ALA A 207 -11.91 11.11 -4.07
C ALA A 207 -10.94 10.05 -3.52
N LYS A 208 -10.01 9.56 -4.36
CA LYS A 208 -8.97 8.62 -3.94
C LYS A 208 -8.07 9.20 -2.85
N LEU A 209 -7.61 10.44 -3.04
CA LEU A 209 -6.79 11.11 -2.04
C LEU A 209 -7.55 11.31 -0.73
N LEU A 210 -8.82 11.72 -0.79
CA LEU A 210 -9.65 11.92 0.40
C LEU A 210 -9.77 10.64 1.23
N GLU A 211 -9.96 9.46 0.60
CA GLU A 211 -10.02 8.17 1.30
C GLU A 211 -8.72 7.88 2.07
N ASN A 212 -7.57 8.14 1.47
CA ASN A 212 -6.27 7.89 2.10
C ASN A 212 -5.91 8.96 3.15
N ILE A 213 -6.27 10.24 2.91
CA ILE A 213 -6.14 11.33 3.88
C ILE A 213 -7.00 11.04 5.11
N PHE A 214 -8.27 10.65 4.92
CA PHE A 214 -9.16 10.29 6.02
C PHE A 214 -8.54 9.22 6.92
N ARG A 215 -7.96 8.18 6.33
CA ARG A 215 -7.27 7.12 7.07
C ARG A 215 -6.04 7.64 7.80
N SER A 216 -5.20 8.42 7.14
CA SER A 216 -3.96 8.99 7.73
C SER A 216 -4.26 9.89 8.92
N VAL A 217 -5.23 10.81 8.80
CA VAL A 217 -5.62 11.75 9.84
C VAL A 217 -6.22 11.02 11.06
N ASN A 218 -7.10 10.04 10.83
CA ASN A 218 -7.71 9.31 11.94
C ASN A 218 -6.73 8.38 12.66
N ILE A 219 -5.73 7.81 11.95
CA ILE A 219 -4.64 7.08 12.61
C ILE A 219 -3.77 8.05 13.44
N ALA A 220 -3.46 9.25 12.93
CA ALA A 220 -2.73 10.24 13.68
C ALA A 220 -3.49 10.66 14.95
N LEU A 221 -4.81 10.85 14.86
CA LEU A 221 -5.66 11.17 16.02
C LEU A 221 -5.53 10.10 17.11
N VAL A 222 -5.67 8.82 16.81
CA VAL A 222 -5.57 7.76 17.82
C VAL A 222 -4.13 7.54 18.29
N ASN A 223 -3.12 7.85 17.50
CA ASN A 223 -1.72 7.86 17.91
C ASN A 223 -1.45 8.99 18.92
N GLU A 224 -1.95 10.21 18.68
CA GLU A 224 -1.86 11.32 19.61
C GLU A 224 -2.59 11.01 20.91
N LEU A 225 -3.85 10.54 20.83
CA LEU A 225 -4.65 10.18 22.00
C LEU A 225 -4.02 9.05 22.82
N LYS A 226 -3.28 8.13 22.17
CA LYS A 226 -2.52 7.11 22.90
C LYS A 226 -1.52 7.72 23.87
N LEU A 227 -0.75 8.73 23.46
CA LEU A 227 0.23 9.38 24.34
C LEU A 227 -0.47 10.13 25.49
N VAL A 228 -1.57 10.82 25.18
CA VAL A 228 -2.36 11.57 26.18
C VAL A 228 -2.96 10.61 27.20
N TYR A 229 -3.65 9.57 26.77
CA TYR A 229 -4.32 8.61 27.66
C TYR A 229 -3.32 7.78 28.47
N GLU A 230 -2.17 7.45 27.91
CA GLU A 230 -1.11 6.81 28.67
C GLU A 230 -0.62 7.67 29.84
N ALA A 231 -0.42 8.97 29.62
CA ALA A 231 -0.05 9.90 30.69
C ALA A 231 -1.14 10.01 31.76
N MET A 232 -2.39 9.72 31.46
CA MET A 232 -3.53 9.66 32.36
C MET A 232 -3.75 8.28 32.98
N GLY A 233 -2.95 7.26 32.61
CA GLY A 233 -3.14 5.87 33.06
C GLY A 233 -4.32 5.16 32.45
N ILE A 234 -4.81 5.62 31.29
CA ILE A 234 -5.96 5.06 30.55
C ILE A 234 -5.46 4.24 29.37
N ASP A 235 -6.06 3.05 29.16
CA ASP A 235 -5.76 2.19 28.00
C ASP A 235 -6.55 2.63 26.78
N ILE A 236 -5.86 3.19 25.78
CA ILE A 236 -6.47 3.61 24.48
C ILE A 236 -7.24 2.49 23.78
N TRP A 237 -6.79 1.24 23.88
CA TRP A 237 -7.43 0.12 23.25
C TRP A 237 -8.82 -0.14 23.84
N GLU A 238 -8.96 -0.08 25.16
CA GLU A 238 -10.23 -0.19 25.85
C GLU A 238 -11.16 0.97 25.48
N VAL A 239 -10.62 2.19 25.41
CA VAL A 239 -11.39 3.38 24.99
C VAL A 239 -11.95 3.21 23.58
N ILE A 240 -11.12 2.75 22.62
CA ILE A 240 -11.56 2.52 21.23
C ILE A 240 -12.63 1.43 21.16
N GLU A 241 -12.45 0.31 21.87
CA GLU A 241 -13.45 -0.78 21.89
C GLU A 241 -14.77 -0.33 22.51
N ALA A 242 -14.72 0.50 23.56
CA ALA A 242 -15.92 1.10 24.13
C ALA A 242 -16.61 2.08 23.17
N ALA A 243 -15.86 2.98 22.54
CA ALA A 243 -16.39 3.95 21.59
C ALA A 243 -17.00 3.29 20.33
N LYS A 244 -16.42 2.19 19.87
CA LYS A 244 -16.88 1.39 18.73
C LYS A 244 -18.28 0.78 18.94
N THR A 245 -18.74 0.64 20.17
CA THR A 245 -20.09 0.17 20.46
C THR A 245 -21.18 1.15 19.99
N LYS A 246 -20.82 2.42 19.75
CA LYS A 246 -21.74 3.42 19.19
C LYS A 246 -21.98 3.11 17.70
N PRO A 247 -23.23 2.86 17.27
CA PRO A 247 -23.51 2.38 15.92
C PRO A 247 -23.45 3.45 14.83
N PHE A 248 -23.19 4.72 15.16
CA PHE A 248 -23.12 5.84 14.22
C PHE A 248 -22.11 6.90 14.66
N GLY A 249 -21.57 7.65 13.70
CA GLY A 249 -20.69 8.81 13.95
C GLY A 249 -19.31 8.45 14.53
N PHE A 250 -18.94 7.16 14.57
CA PHE A 250 -17.61 6.70 14.96
C PHE A 250 -17.19 5.53 14.08
N MET A 251 -15.98 5.65 13.52
CA MET A 251 -15.29 4.57 12.80
C MET A 251 -13.99 4.27 13.55
N PRO A 252 -13.77 3.03 14.04
CA PRO A 252 -12.60 2.72 14.85
C PRO A 252 -11.32 2.73 13.99
N PHE A 253 -10.31 3.44 14.48
CA PHE A 253 -8.93 3.35 14.07
C PHE A 253 -8.10 2.95 15.27
N TYR A 254 -6.96 2.33 15.03
CA TYR A 254 -6.11 1.79 16.09
C TYR A 254 -4.71 2.39 16.00
N PRO A 255 -4.08 2.71 17.16
CA PRO A 255 -2.73 3.22 17.19
C PRO A 255 -1.71 2.17 16.74
N GLY A 256 -0.50 2.63 16.42
CA GLY A 256 0.57 1.75 16.02
C GLY A 256 1.93 2.46 15.98
N PRO A 257 3.00 1.72 15.63
CA PRO A 257 4.37 2.23 15.65
C PRO A 257 4.70 3.14 14.46
N GLY A 258 3.72 3.62 13.74
CA GLY A 258 3.84 4.45 12.55
C GLY A 258 2.95 3.95 11.42
N LEU A 259 2.99 4.66 10.30
CA LEU A 259 2.31 4.28 9.05
C LEU A 259 3.24 3.48 8.16
N GLY A 260 2.68 2.49 7.49
CA GLY A 260 3.38 1.70 6.48
C GLY A 260 2.50 1.47 5.24
N GLY A 261 3.08 0.81 4.25
CA GLY A 261 2.47 0.60 2.95
C GLY A 261 2.68 1.77 2.01
N HIS A 262 2.39 1.54 0.74
CA HIS A 262 2.72 2.47 -0.34
C HIS A 262 1.81 3.71 -0.40
N CYS A 263 0.55 3.62 0.09
CA CYS A 263 -0.44 4.67 -0.14
C CYS A 263 -0.51 5.72 0.98
N ILE A 264 -0.67 5.27 2.25
CA ILE A 264 -0.98 6.20 3.35
C ILE A 264 0.18 7.15 3.70
N PRO A 265 1.46 6.73 3.67
CA PRO A 265 2.59 7.64 3.88
C PRO A 265 2.83 8.61 2.72
N ILE A 266 2.32 8.32 1.52
CA ILE A 266 2.67 8.98 0.26
C ILE A 266 1.53 9.86 -0.26
N ASP A 267 0.35 9.30 -0.49
CA ASP A 267 -0.75 9.95 -1.19
C ASP A 267 -1.24 11.28 -0.56
N PRO A 268 -1.30 11.45 0.78
CA PRO A 268 -1.68 12.73 1.37
C PRO A 268 -0.77 13.88 0.95
N PHE A 269 0.52 13.63 0.75
CA PHE A 269 1.49 14.65 0.34
C PHE A 269 1.35 15.07 -1.11
N TYR A 270 0.75 14.26 -1.97
CA TYR A 270 0.34 14.68 -3.31
C TYR A 270 -0.60 15.88 -3.25
N LEU A 271 -1.60 15.83 -2.36
CA LEU A 271 -2.53 16.95 -2.20
C LEU A 271 -1.86 18.15 -1.54
N THR A 272 -0.96 17.93 -0.57
CA THR A 272 -0.19 19.00 0.08
C THR A 272 0.65 19.78 -0.95
N TRP A 273 1.33 19.06 -1.83
CA TRP A 273 2.12 19.66 -2.91
C TRP A 273 1.22 20.47 -3.87
N LYS A 274 0.13 19.89 -4.35
CA LYS A 274 -0.81 20.54 -5.29
C LYS A 274 -1.55 21.71 -4.66
N ALA A 275 -1.85 21.67 -3.36
CA ALA A 275 -2.52 22.75 -2.66
C ALA A 275 -1.69 24.05 -2.64
N ARG A 276 -0.36 23.93 -2.55
CA ARG A 276 0.55 25.09 -2.59
C ARG A 276 0.48 25.84 -3.93
N GLU A 277 0.26 25.12 -5.04
CA GLU A 277 0.09 25.73 -6.36
C GLU A 277 -1.13 26.67 -6.42
N VAL A 278 -2.18 26.38 -5.65
CA VAL A 278 -3.37 27.21 -5.54
C VAL A 278 -3.38 28.09 -4.28
N GLY A 279 -2.22 28.27 -3.64
CA GLY A 279 -2.04 29.15 -2.49
C GLY A 279 -2.77 28.68 -1.22
N LYS A 280 -2.90 27.36 -1.00
CA LYS A 280 -3.54 26.78 0.18
C LYS A 280 -2.60 25.86 0.93
N ASP A 281 -2.73 25.83 2.28
CA ASP A 281 -2.02 24.92 3.17
C ASP A 281 -2.93 23.78 3.59
N THR A 282 -2.35 22.60 3.81
CA THR A 282 -3.05 21.40 4.25
C THR A 282 -2.71 21.05 5.70
N ARG A 283 -3.17 21.86 6.65
CA ARG A 283 -2.78 21.78 8.07
C ARG A 283 -3.02 20.40 8.68
N PHE A 284 -4.19 19.80 8.49
CA PHE A 284 -4.51 18.46 9.02
C PHE A 284 -3.62 17.37 8.43
N ILE A 285 -3.30 17.46 7.15
CA ILE A 285 -2.47 16.45 6.47
C ILE A 285 -1.03 16.52 6.97
N GLU A 286 -0.48 17.73 7.04
CA GLU A 286 0.89 17.96 7.51
C GLU A 286 1.06 17.56 8.97
N LEU A 287 0.11 17.96 9.84
CA LEU A 287 0.11 17.57 11.25
C LEU A 287 -0.02 16.04 11.43
N ALA A 288 -0.94 15.41 10.71
CA ALA A 288 -1.08 13.95 10.74
C ALA A 288 0.21 13.24 10.29
N GLY A 289 0.87 13.76 9.26
CA GLY A 289 2.18 13.28 8.83
C GLY A 289 3.24 13.36 9.92
N GLN A 290 3.33 14.49 10.63
CA GLN A 290 4.28 14.69 11.72
C GLN A 290 4.02 13.72 12.89
N ILE A 291 2.77 13.61 13.34
CA ILE A 291 2.39 12.70 14.44
C ILE A 291 2.73 11.25 14.09
N ASN A 292 2.32 10.78 12.90
CA ASN A 292 2.54 9.40 12.49
C ASN A 292 4.04 9.07 12.30
N THR A 293 4.83 10.03 11.80
CA THR A 293 6.28 9.87 11.62
C THR A 293 7.04 9.87 12.96
N ALA A 294 6.49 10.48 14.01
CA ALA A 294 7.09 10.48 15.35
C ALA A 294 6.87 9.16 16.13
N MET A 295 5.97 8.30 15.70
CA MET A 295 5.63 7.08 16.46
C MET A 295 6.78 6.07 16.63
N PRO A 296 7.67 5.82 15.65
CA PRO A 296 8.81 4.93 15.88
C PRO A 296 9.73 5.41 17.01
N GLU A 297 9.97 6.72 17.12
CA GLU A 297 10.75 7.29 18.24
C GLU A 297 10.05 7.09 19.58
N TYR A 298 8.72 7.27 19.64
CA TYR A 298 7.96 6.97 20.87
C TYR A 298 8.11 5.47 21.25
N VAL A 299 8.01 4.55 20.31
CA VAL A 299 8.22 3.11 20.58
C VAL A 299 9.63 2.84 21.07
N LEU A 300 10.64 3.48 20.50
CA LEU A 300 12.02 3.40 20.97
C LEU A 300 12.14 3.84 22.42
N GLN A 301 11.52 4.96 22.83
CA GLN A 301 11.54 5.41 24.22
C GLN A 301 10.90 4.38 25.16
N LYS A 302 9.85 3.68 24.73
CA LYS A 302 9.26 2.57 25.48
C LYS A 302 10.21 1.38 25.62
N VAL A 303 10.94 1.05 24.57
CA VAL A 303 11.97 0.00 24.63
C VAL A 303 13.06 0.37 25.64
N ILE A 304 13.52 1.60 25.60
CA ILE A 304 14.52 2.11 26.58
C ILE A 304 13.98 2.02 28.00
N ALA A 305 12.75 2.48 28.24
CA ALA A 305 12.13 2.41 29.57
C ALA A 305 11.97 0.96 30.07
N ALA A 306 11.57 0.04 29.19
CA ALA A 306 11.41 -1.38 29.52
C ALA A 306 12.75 -2.06 29.85
N LEU A 307 13.83 -1.73 29.14
CA LEU A 307 15.18 -2.20 29.43
C LEU A 307 15.73 -1.57 30.73
N ASN A 308 15.53 -0.26 30.92
CA ASN A 308 15.99 0.45 32.10
C ASN A 308 15.36 -0.11 33.39
N ALA A 309 14.05 -0.47 33.36
CA ALA A 309 13.39 -1.15 34.47
C ALA A 309 14.05 -2.50 34.84
N ARG A 310 14.83 -3.08 33.91
CA ARG A 310 15.61 -4.29 34.08
C ARG A 310 17.09 -4.03 34.32
N ARG A 311 17.47 -2.77 34.54
CA ARG A 311 18.86 -2.31 34.71
C ARG A 311 19.78 -2.70 33.53
N LYS A 312 19.20 -2.68 32.30
CA LYS A 312 19.93 -2.93 31.05
C LYS A 312 19.95 -1.66 30.20
N PRO A 313 21.11 -1.23 29.68
CA PRO A 313 21.17 -0.17 28.69
C PRO A 313 20.68 -0.68 27.34
N LEU A 314 20.19 0.21 26.48
CA LEU A 314 19.85 -0.16 25.10
C LEU A 314 21.11 -0.55 24.30
N ASN A 315 22.21 0.18 24.48
CA ASN A 315 23.50 -0.12 23.86
C ASN A 315 23.99 -1.51 24.29
N GLY A 316 24.22 -2.40 23.31
CA GLY A 316 24.62 -3.79 23.53
C GLY A 316 23.46 -4.75 23.83
N SER A 317 22.22 -4.26 24.00
CA SER A 317 21.06 -5.13 24.20
C SER A 317 20.64 -5.81 22.90
N LYS A 318 20.20 -7.08 22.99
CA LYS A 318 19.61 -7.84 21.89
C LYS A 318 18.13 -7.54 21.76
N VAL A 319 17.73 -6.93 20.67
CA VAL A 319 16.35 -6.53 20.40
C VAL A 319 15.78 -7.34 19.24
N LEU A 320 14.63 -7.99 19.43
CA LEU A 320 13.90 -8.66 18.37
C LEU A 320 12.71 -7.80 17.93
N VAL A 321 12.70 -7.38 16.67
CA VAL A 321 11.55 -6.77 16.02
C VAL A 321 10.65 -7.89 15.48
N LEU A 322 9.43 -8.01 16.01
CA LEU A 322 8.47 -9.03 15.64
C LEU A 322 7.41 -8.44 14.71
N GLY A 323 7.41 -8.94 13.47
CA GLY A 323 6.58 -8.44 12.39
C GLY A 323 7.25 -7.32 11.58
N LEU A 324 7.77 -7.68 10.39
CA LEU A 324 8.43 -6.75 9.48
C LEU A 324 7.46 -6.22 8.41
N ALA A 325 6.43 -7.00 8.06
CA ALA A 325 5.40 -6.57 7.12
C ALA A 325 4.66 -5.32 7.63
N TYR A 326 4.26 -4.44 6.71
CA TYR A 326 3.58 -3.18 7.09
C TYR A 326 2.16 -3.41 7.65
N LYS A 327 1.54 -4.55 7.38
CA LYS A 327 0.24 -4.94 7.94
C LYS A 327 0.15 -6.45 8.21
N PRO A 328 -0.85 -6.90 9.02
CA PRO A 328 -0.99 -8.30 9.38
C PRO A 328 -1.20 -9.24 8.18
N ASN A 329 -0.53 -10.41 8.22
CA ASN A 329 -0.75 -11.56 7.35
C ASN A 329 -0.44 -11.35 5.85
N VAL A 330 0.40 -10.38 5.53
CA VAL A 330 0.95 -10.14 4.19
C VAL A 330 2.46 -10.33 4.17
N ASP A 331 3.03 -10.49 2.98
CA ASP A 331 4.48 -10.57 2.70
C ASP A 331 5.01 -9.26 2.09
N ASP A 332 4.36 -8.14 2.39
CA ASP A 332 4.72 -6.81 1.89
C ASP A 332 5.30 -5.97 3.02
N ASP A 333 6.59 -5.64 2.88
CA ASP A 333 7.37 -4.85 3.84
C ASP A 333 7.67 -3.43 3.36
N ARG A 334 7.10 -3.02 2.22
CA ARG A 334 7.32 -1.69 1.67
C ARG A 334 6.87 -0.60 2.64
N GLU A 335 7.76 0.38 2.85
CA GLU A 335 7.52 1.51 3.77
C GLU A 335 7.04 1.04 5.17
N SER A 336 7.50 -0.11 5.64
CA SER A 336 7.11 -0.60 6.96
C SER A 336 7.77 0.24 8.07
N PRO A 337 7.01 0.69 9.09
CA PRO A 337 7.58 1.41 10.23
C PRO A 337 8.55 0.55 11.06
N ALA A 338 8.59 -0.76 10.83
CA ALA A 338 9.56 -1.65 11.43
C ALA A 338 11.00 -1.30 11.02
N TYR A 339 11.22 -0.86 9.79
CA TYR A 339 12.55 -0.47 9.32
C TYR A 339 13.06 0.77 10.03
N GLU A 340 12.23 1.81 10.13
CA GLU A 340 12.58 3.03 10.87
C GLU A 340 12.91 2.72 12.33
N LEU A 341 12.11 1.86 12.97
CA LEU A 341 12.39 1.41 14.33
C LEU A 341 13.71 0.62 14.42
N MET A 342 14.00 -0.26 13.46
CA MET A 342 15.26 -1.01 13.40
C MET A 342 16.45 -0.08 13.26
N ASP A 343 16.35 0.96 12.42
CA ASP A 343 17.40 1.96 12.24
C ASP A 343 17.63 2.77 13.51
N LEU A 344 16.56 3.23 14.17
CA LEU A 344 16.64 3.96 15.43
C LEU A 344 17.29 3.13 16.56
N LEU A 345 16.94 1.84 16.66
CA LEU A 345 17.53 0.91 17.62
C LEU A 345 19.00 0.66 17.32
N HIS A 346 19.34 0.39 16.06
CA HIS A 346 20.71 0.12 15.63
C HIS A 346 21.62 1.34 15.83
N ALA A 347 21.16 2.54 15.47
CA ALA A 347 21.89 3.78 15.66
C ALA A 347 22.24 4.07 17.12
N ARG A 348 21.48 3.50 18.08
CA ARG A 348 21.75 3.58 19.53
C ARG A 348 22.50 2.37 20.08
N GLY A 349 23.07 1.53 19.21
CA GLY A 349 23.98 0.44 19.57
C GLY A 349 23.29 -0.86 19.98
N ALA A 350 22.01 -1.04 19.71
CA ALA A 350 21.32 -2.30 19.94
C ALA A 350 21.74 -3.35 18.87
N ASP A 351 21.82 -4.63 19.26
CA ASP A 351 21.92 -5.76 18.36
C ASP A 351 20.51 -6.15 17.89
N VAL A 352 20.13 -5.70 16.68
CA VAL A 352 18.78 -5.81 16.16
C VAL A 352 18.64 -7.04 15.27
N ALA A 353 17.68 -7.90 15.59
CA ALA A 353 17.21 -8.99 14.72
C ALA A 353 15.71 -8.81 14.45
N TYR A 354 15.16 -9.56 13.49
CA TYR A 354 13.73 -9.58 13.26
C TYR A 354 13.20 -11.01 13.11
N TYR A 355 11.91 -11.16 13.40
CA TYR A 355 11.12 -12.34 13.05
C TYR A 355 9.87 -11.91 12.30
N ASP A 356 9.64 -12.51 11.14
CA ASP A 356 8.41 -12.39 10.39
C ASP A 356 8.08 -13.72 9.71
N PRO A 357 6.87 -14.29 9.87
CA PRO A 357 6.51 -15.58 9.29
C PRO A 357 6.36 -15.54 7.77
N TYR A 358 6.28 -14.34 7.17
CA TYR A 358 6.01 -14.14 5.75
C TYR A 358 7.18 -13.51 4.99
N ILE A 359 8.16 -12.94 5.71
CA ILE A 359 9.33 -12.30 5.14
C ILE A 359 10.58 -13.01 5.66
N PRO A 360 10.99 -14.13 5.02
CA PRO A 360 12.13 -14.93 5.47
C PRO A 360 13.48 -14.22 5.28
N VAL A 361 13.56 -13.33 4.27
CA VAL A 361 14.76 -12.54 3.95
C VAL A 361 14.33 -11.16 3.50
N ILE A 362 14.98 -10.12 4.02
CA ILE A 362 14.75 -8.73 3.60
C ILE A 362 15.25 -8.57 2.16
N ARG A 363 14.38 -8.08 1.30
CA ARG A 363 14.72 -7.72 -0.09
C ARG A 363 15.33 -6.31 -0.13
N PRO A 364 16.08 -5.95 -1.18
CA PRO A 364 16.52 -4.56 -1.36
C PRO A 364 15.32 -3.62 -1.36
N THR A 365 15.35 -2.63 -0.49
CA THR A 365 14.35 -1.57 -0.37
C THR A 365 14.95 -0.25 -0.84
N ARG A 366 14.13 0.76 -1.07
CA ARG A 366 14.59 2.07 -1.55
C ARG A 366 15.42 2.81 -0.49
N GLU A 367 14.97 2.82 0.76
CA GLU A 367 15.55 3.64 1.82
C GLU A 367 16.36 2.84 2.85
N HIS A 368 15.98 1.59 3.09
CA HIS A 368 16.59 0.72 4.12
C HIS A 368 17.37 -0.45 3.51
N SER A 369 18.03 -0.24 2.34
CA SER A 369 18.74 -1.30 1.60
C SER A 369 19.90 -1.92 2.37
N HIS A 370 20.44 -1.24 3.40
CA HIS A 370 21.49 -1.79 4.28
C HIS A 370 21.00 -2.99 5.11
N TRP A 371 19.69 -3.21 5.25
CA TRP A 371 19.13 -4.42 5.86
C TRP A 371 18.98 -5.58 4.87
N ALA A 372 19.16 -5.35 3.56
CA ALA A 372 18.96 -6.38 2.54
C ALA A 372 19.82 -7.63 2.81
N GLY A 373 19.23 -8.79 2.61
CA GLY A 373 19.87 -10.08 2.89
C GLY A 373 19.79 -10.54 4.34
N LYS A 374 19.38 -9.70 5.30
CA LYS A 374 19.13 -10.13 6.68
C LYS A 374 18.01 -11.16 6.70
N LYS A 375 18.19 -12.23 7.46
CA LYS A 375 17.25 -13.35 7.57
C LYS A 375 16.40 -13.23 8.82
N SER A 376 15.13 -13.61 8.71
CA SER A 376 14.23 -13.82 9.85
C SER A 376 14.81 -14.90 10.77
N VAL A 377 14.81 -14.66 12.08
CA VAL A 377 15.28 -15.65 13.06
C VAL A 377 14.29 -16.82 13.14
N GLN A 378 14.72 -17.96 13.69
CA GLN A 378 13.86 -19.11 13.88
C GLN A 378 12.92 -18.90 15.07
N TRP A 379 11.63 -19.28 14.90
CA TRP A 379 10.63 -19.24 15.96
C TRP A 379 10.75 -20.48 16.85
N ASN A 380 11.59 -20.41 17.86
CA ASN A 380 11.73 -21.47 18.88
C ASN A 380 12.19 -20.85 20.20
N ARG A 381 12.01 -21.59 21.31
CA ARG A 381 12.33 -21.11 22.65
C ARG A 381 13.81 -20.71 22.78
N LYS A 382 14.73 -21.53 22.25
CA LYS A 382 16.17 -21.28 22.35
C LYS A 382 16.58 -19.96 21.72
N THR A 383 15.99 -19.60 20.59
CA THR A 383 16.28 -18.34 19.89
C THR A 383 15.59 -17.16 20.57
N ILE A 384 14.28 -17.28 20.83
CA ILE A 384 13.47 -16.15 21.33
C ILE A 384 13.90 -15.73 22.74
N SER A 385 14.27 -16.68 23.62
CA SER A 385 14.71 -16.38 24.97
C SER A 385 16.09 -15.71 25.08
N GLN A 386 16.82 -15.54 23.97
CA GLN A 386 18.10 -14.85 23.95
C GLN A 386 18.00 -13.33 23.83
N PHE A 387 16.81 -12.83 23.51
CA PHE A 387 16.59 -11.39 23.34
C PHE A 387 16.24 -10.72 24.68
N ASP A 388 16.83 -9.56 24.92
CA ASP A 388 16.60 -8.75 26.11
C ASP A 388 15.21 -8.09 26.07
N VAL A 389 14.72 -7.78 24.88
CA VAL A 389 13.39 -7.25 24.63
C VAL A 389 12.88 -7.65 23.27
N ILE A 390 11.57 -7.92 23.16
CA ILE A 390 10.88 -8.19 21.92
C ILE A 390 9.87 -7.10 21.67
N VAL A 391 9.92 -6.48 20.50
CA VAL A 391 9.01 -5.39 20.13
C VAL A 391 8.05 -5.89 19.06
N ILE A 392 6.76 -5.97 19.38
CA ILE A 392 5.72 -6.36 18.42
C ILE A 392 5.35 -5.16 17.59
N VAL A 393 5.73 -5.16 16.31
CA VAL A 393 5.43 -4.08 15.34
C VAL A 393 4.23 -4.45 14.47
N THR A 394 4.12 -5.71 14.06
CA THR A 394 2.97 -6.20 13.29
C THR A 394 2.39 -7.47 13.88
N HIS A 395 1.07 -7.47 14.07
CA HIS A 395 0.33 -8.58 14.66
C HIS A 395 -0.05 -9.63 13.59
N HIS A 396 0.74 -10.68 13.44
CA HIS A 396 0.44 -11.79 12.54
C HIS A 396 -0.33 -12.93 13.23
N LYS A 397 -1.36 -13.44 12.58
CA LYS A 397 -2.14 -14.62 13.08
C LYS A 397 -1.28 -15.89 13.17
N ALA A 398 -0.23 -16.01 12.36
CA ALA A 398 0.68 -17.15 12.37
C ALA A 398 1.61 -17.17 13.58
N VAL A 399 1.69 -16.10 14.37
CA VAL A 399 2.52 -16.02 15.58
C VAL A 399 1.77 -16.54 16.78
N ASN A 400 2.38 -17.43 17.55
CA ASN A 400 1.82 -17.90 18.80
C ASN A 400 2.23 -17.01 19.98
N TYR A 401 1.40 -16.04 20.32
CA TYR A 401 1.67 -15.06 21.39
C TYR A 401 1.67 -15.66 22.79
N ARG A 402 1.03 -16.81 23.02
CA ARG A 402 1.13 -17.55 24.30
C ARG A 402 2.53 -18.14 24.47
N GLN A 403 3.12 -18.69 23.41
CA GLN A 403 4.51 -19.13 23.43
C GLN A 403 5.47 -17.95 23.63
N LEU A 404 5.20 -16.81 22.99
CA LEU A 404 5.98 -15.60 23.19
C LEU A 404 6.01 -15.21 24.68
N ALA A 405 4.87 -15.16 25.36
CA ALA A 405 4.77 -14.86 26.79
C ALA A 405 5.55 -15.86 27.67
N GLN A 406 5.66 -17.13 27.26
CA GLN A 406 6.43 -18.13 27.98
C GLN A 406 7.94 -17.99 27.77
N TRP A 407 8.38 -17.54 26.60
CA TRP A 407 9.80 -17.56 26.17
C TRP A 407 10.51 -16.21 26.38
N ALA A 408 9.80 -15.12 26.22
CA ALA A 408 10.35 -13.78 26.34
C ALA A 408 10.29 -13.26 27.77
N ASP A 409 11.32 -12.52 28.19
CA ASP A 409 11.31 -11.85 29.49
C ASP A 409 10.72 -10.45 29.44
N CYS A 410 10.88 -9.75 28.32
CA CYS A 410 10.39 -8.41 28.09
C CYS A 410 9.72 -8.29 26.72
N ILE A 411 8.50 -7.74 26.70
CA ILE A 411 7.71 -7.55 25.49
C ILE A 411 7.20 -6.11 25.47
N VAL A 412 7.48 -5.42 24.38
CA VAL A 412 6.88 -4.11 24.06
C VAL A 412 5.86 -4.34 22.96
N ASP A 413 4.58 -4.07 23.26
CA ASP A 413 3.48 -4.35 22.33
C ASP A 413 2.85 -3.06 21.80
N THR A 414 3.03 -2.81 20.51
CA THR A 414 2.49 -1.63 19.80
C THR A 414 1.14 -1.88 19.14
N ARG A 415 0.64 -3.13 19.18
CA ARG A 415 -0.54 -3.58 18.43
C ARG A 415 -1.62 -4.24 19.27
N ASN A 416 -1.47 -4.22 20.60
CA ASN A 416 -2.33 -4.95 21.52
C ASN A 416 -2.43 -6.45 21.18
N ALA A 417 -1.38 -7.00 20.58
CA ALA A 417 -1.31 -8.40 20.14
C ALA A 417 -1.30 -9.38 21.33
N MET A 418 -0.90 -8.89 22.51
CA MET A 418 -0.88 -9.64 23.77
C MET A 418 -2.22 -9.58 24.53
N ALA A 419 -3.26 -8.94 23.98
CA ALA A 419 -4.58 -8.90 24.60
C ALA A 419 -5.10 -10.33 24.90
N GLY A 420 -5.54 -10.56 26.14
CA GLY A 420 -6.01 -11.87 26.58
C GLY A 420 -4.91 -12.93 26.78
N VAL A 421 -3.63 -12.59 26.61
CA VAL A 421 -2.51 -13.48 26.90
C VAL A 421 -2.02 -13.22 28.31
N LYS A 422 -1.95 -14.27 29.15
CA LYS A 422 -1.42 -14.17 30.52
C LYS A 422 0.08 -13.90 30.48
N THR A 423 0.49 -12.80 31.11
CA THR A 423 1.88 -12.35 31.23
C THR A 423 2.30 -12.27 32.71
N ARG A 424 3.61 -12.28 32.95
CA ARG A 424 4.19 -12.05 34.29
C ARG A 424 4.16 -10.55 34.63
N PRO A 425 4.11 -10.17 35.93
CA PRO A 425 4.25 -8.77 36.33
C PRO A 425 5.51 -8.13 35.73
N GLY A 426 5.36 -6.95 35.12
CA GLY A 426 6.46 -6.21 34.50
C GLY A 426 7.03 -6.80 33.20
N GLN A 427 6.45 -7.86 32.65
CA GLN A 427 6.87 -8.47 31.39
C GLN A 427 6.37 -7.72 30.17
N LEU A 428 5.13 -7.22 30.20
CA LEU A 428 4.46 -6.56 29.09
C LEU A 428 4.45 -5.04 29.27
N TRP A 429 4.90 -4.35 28.25
CA TRP A 429 4.86 -2.89 28.11
C TRP A 429 4.00 -2.55 26.90
N LYS A 430 2.95 -1.79 27.08
CA LYS A 430 2.15 -1.26 25.96
C LYS A 430 2.82 -0.02 25.37
N ALA A 431 2.98 0.00 24.03
CA ALA A 431 3.62 1.08 23.31
C ALA A 431 2.74 1.60 22.16
#